data_3023274a21a8661efcc7da3bfc2c322a
#
_entry.id   3023274a21a8661efcc7da3bfc2c322a
#
_cell.length_a   1.000
_cell.length_b   1.000
_cell.length_c   1.000
_cell.angle_alpha   90.00
_cell.angle_beta   90.00
_cell.angle_gamma   90.00
#
_symmetry.space_group_name_H-M   'P 1'
#
loop_
_entity.id
_entity.type
_entity.pdbx_description
1 polymer ?
#
loop_
_entity_poly.entity_id
_entity_poly.type
_entity_poly.pdbx_seq_one_letter_code
_entity_poly.pdbx_strand_id
1 'polypeptide(L)'
;MLEKIGTPGFETISTPDLTVLTLLQECLGRCESPVVFEVGIGIGATTLEMARVLNNRGSIFLFSREHDVRELTADLAALGYTNVNGNWGSPKNTFSGYHFELAYGFSRRELPEFDLAYIDGGHVYHLDAPAACVLKELCKPGGYMIFDDWNWSLGKSPTQNPQKYPPTAVQYDARQIAECQVKLVCKTIMDTDARYRFIGLEADSATYQRTS
;
A
#
# COMPACT_ATOMS: atom_id res chain seq x y z
N MET A 1 7.93 16.25 3.66
CA MET A 1 7.03 15.19 4.17
C MET A 1 7.68 14.38 5.29
N LEU A 2 8.92 13.91 5.11
CA LEU A 2 9.65 13.07 6.08
C LEU A 2 9.96 13.76 7.41
N GLU A 3 9.98 15.09 7.46
CA GLU A 3 10.17 15.89 8.68
C GLU A 3 9.03 15.69 9.70
N LYS A 4 7.90 15.13 9.30
CA LYS A 4 6.75 14.82 10.16
C LYS A 4 6.96 13.56 10.99
N ILE A 5 7.86 12.66 10.56
CA ILE A 5 8.11 11.39 11.26
C ILE A 5 8.60 11.66 12.69
N GLY A 6 7.90 11.08 13.68
CA GLY A 6 8.21 11.26 15.10
C GLY A 6 7.75 12.59 15.70
N THR A 7 7.04 13.43 14.94
CA THR A 7 6.52 14.71 15.48
C THR A 7 5.11 14.55 16.08
N PRO A 8 4.72 15.45 17.00
CA PRO A 8 3.37 15.44 17.60
C PRO A 8 2.26 15.49 16.55
N GLY A 9 1.27 14.60 16.71
CA GLY A 9 0.13 14.47 15.81
C GLY A 9 0.33 13.46 14.66
N PHE A 10 1.53 12.91 14.51
CA PHE A 10 1.86 11.90 13.48
C PHE A 10 2.38 10.59 14.08
N GLU A 11 2.29 10.40 15.39
CA GLU A 11 2.89 9.26 16.11
C GLU A 11 2.39 7.92 15.57
N THR A 12 1.10 7.82 15.27
CA THR A 12 0.46 6.57 14.82
C THR A 12 0.89 6.12 13.43
N ILE A 13 1.37 7.04 12.58
CA ILE A 13 1.81 6.78 11.20
C ILE A 13 3.31 7.00 11.01
N SER A 14 4.06 7.12 12.11
CA SER A 14 5.51 7.31 12.10
C SER A 14 6.29 6.00 12.23
N THR A 15 5.62 4.91 12.57
CA THR A 15 6.25 3.59 12.72
C THR A 15 6.19 2.85 11.40
N PRO A 16 7.33 2.42 10.84
CA PRO A 16 7.35 1.64 9.61
C PRO A 16 6.78 0.23 9.86
N ASP A 17 6.18 -0.37 8.85
CA ASP A 17 5.74 -1.76 8.91
C ASP A 17 6.93 -2.72 8.83
N LEU A 18 7.15 -3.47 9.93
CA LEU A 18 8.28 -4.41 10.04
C LEU A 18 8.08 -5.68 9.20
N THR A 19 6.84 -6.07 8.91
CA THR A 19 6.52 -7.21 8.04
C THR A 19 6.99 -6.90 6.63
N VAL A 20 6.71 -5.69 6.14
CA VAL A 20 7.18 -5.19 4.84
C VAL A 20 8.71 -5.24 4.76
N LEU A 21 9.40 -4.72 5.78
CA LEU A 21 10.88 -4.68 5.78
C LEU A 21 11.50 -6.07 5.82
N THR A 22 10.93 -6.99 6.59
CA THR A 22 11.39 -8.39 6.69
C THR A 22 11.26 -9.09 5.34
N LEU A 23 10.08 -8.99 4.71
CA LEU A 23 9.84 -9.63 3.41
C LEU A 23 10.62 -8.97 2.27
N LEU A 24 10.89 -7.66 2.37
CA LEU A 24 11.78 -6.98 1.42
C LEU A 24 13.22 -7.50 1.51
N GLN A 25 13.72 -7.78 2.72
CA GLN A 25 15.03 -8.40 2.90
C GLN A 25 15.08 -9.81 2.30
N GLU A 26 14.00 -10.59 2.43
CA GLU A 26 13.88 -11.88 1.75
C GLU A 26 13.90 -11.74 0.22
N CYS A 27 13.19 -10.74 -0.32
CA CYS A 27 13.23 -10.45 -1.76
C CYS A 27 14.65 -10.13 -2.22
N LEU A 28 15.40 -9.32 -1.47
CA LEU A 28 16.81 -9.01 -1.74
C LEU A 28 17.74 -10.22 -1.66
N GLY A 29 17.41 -11.21 -0.83
CA GLY A 29 18.13 -12.49 -0.79
C GLY A 29 17.95 -13.34 -2.04
N ARG A 30 16.90 -13.09 -2.83
CA ARG A 30 16.54 -13.85 -4.05
C ARG A 30 16.78 -13.08 -5.34
N CYS A 31 16.74 -11.73 -5.29
CA CYS A 31 16.86 -10.86 -6.45
C CYS A 31 17.69 -9.63 -6.09
N GLU A 32 18.73 -9.32 -6.89
CA GLU A 32 19.58 -8.15 -6.64
C GLU A 32 18.85 -6.82 -6.83
N SER A 33 17.81 -6.80 -7.65
CA SER A 33 17.06 -5.59 -8.02
C SER A 33 15.55 -5.81 -7.90
N PRO A 34 15.01 -5.98 -6.68
CA PRO A 34 13.57 -6.20 -6.51
C PRO A 34 12.76 -4.97 -6.88
N VAL A 35 11.57 -5.21 -7.40
CA VAL A 35 10.57 -4.19 -7.69
C VAL A 35 9.54 -4.20 -6.56
N VAL A 36 9.32 -3.03 -5.97
CA VAL A 36 8.38 -2.84 -4.85
C VAL A 36 7.28 -1.86 -5.27
N PHE A 37 6.03 -2.20 -4.96
CA PHE A 37 4.90 -1.29 -5.08
C PHE A 37 4.38 -0.91 -3.70
N GLU A 38 4.14 0.37 -3.48
CA GLU A 38 3.51 0.89 -2.27
C GLU A 38 2.26 1.68 -2.64
N VAL A 39 1.12 1.23 -2.13
CA VAL A 39 -0.20 1.82 -2.35
C VAL A 39 -0.68 2.46 -1.05
N GLY A 40 -0.76 3.81 -1.05
CA GLY A 40 -0.85 4.56 0.20
C GLY A 40 0.53 4.74 0.82
N ILE A 41 0.94 5.98 1.04
CA ILE A 41 2.32 6.28 1.48
C ILE A 41 2.36 7.00 2.84
N GLY A 42 1.19 7.30 3.42
CA GLY A 42 1.11 8.05 4.67
C GLY A 42 2.01 9.30 4.66
N ILE A 43 2.94 9.37 5.59
CA ILE A 43 4.00 10.40 5.65
C ILE A 43 5.36 9.87 5.18
N GLY A 44 5.42 8.65 4.64
CA GLY A 44 6.62 8.04 4.08
C GLY A 44 7.49 7.27 5.06
N ALA A 45 6.99 6.90 6.25
CA ALA A 45 7.79 6.19 7.25
C ALA A 45 8.25 4.81 6.74
N THR A 46 7.34 4.00 6.20
CA THR A 46 7.66 2.69 5.62
C THR A 46 8.48 2.86 4.33
N THR A 47 8.12 3.82 3.46
CA THR A 47 8.87 4.11 2.23
C THR A 47 10.33 4.45 2.50
N LEU A 48 10.61 5.29 3.51
CA LEU A 48 11.98 5.67 3.89
C LEU A 48 12.80 4.44 4.29
N GLU A 49 12.24 3.54 5.11
CA GLU A 49 12.96 2.34 5.55
C GLU A 49 13.12 1.34 4.39
N MET A 50 12.13 1.19 3.51
CA MET A 50 12.30 0.41 2.28
C MET A 50 13.44 0.97 1.41
N ALA A 51 13.51 2.29 1.23
CA ALA A 51 14.59 2.93 0.48
C ALA A 51 15.97 2.70 1.12
N ARG A 52 16.06 2.71 2.46
CA ARG A 52 17.28 2.37 3.21
C ARG A 52 17.70 0.91 3.00
N VAL A 53 16.76 -0.02 3.12
CA VAL A 53 17.00 -1.46 2.92
C VAL A 53 17.46 -1.73 1.49
N LEU A 54 16.82 -1.12 0.51
CA LEU A 54 17.20 -1.26 -0.90
C LEU A 54 18.54 -0.62 -1.22
N ASN A 55 18.86 0.50 -0.61
CA ASN A 55 20.09 1.28 -0.87
C ASN A 55 20.35 1.47 -2.37
N ASN A 56 19.36 1.98 -3.07
CA ASN A 56 19.32 2.17 -4.54
C ASN A 56 19.40 0.88 -5.39
N ARG A 57 19.23 -0.29 -4.80
CA ARG A 57 19.01 -1.54 -5.54
C ARG A 57 17.52 -1.68 -5.87
N GLY A 58 17.21 -2.14 -7.07
CA GLY A 58 15.80 -2.27 -7.49
C GLY A 58 15.06 -0.96 -7.62
N SER A 59 13.74 -0.97 -7.41
CA SER A 59 12.90 0.22 -7.56
C SER A 59 11.66 0.17 -6.66
N ILE A 60 11.21 1.35 -6.19
CA ILE A 60 9.96 1.53 -5.46
C ILE A 60 9.01 2.37 -6.33
N PHE A 61 7.81 1.87 -6.56
CA PHE A 61 6.73 2.56 -7.26
C PHE A 61 5.67 3.01 -6.25
N LEU A 62 5.39 4.31 -6.22
CA LEU A 62 4.47 4.91 -5.26
C LEU A 62 3.11 5.23 -5.89
N PHE A 63 2.03 4.76 -5.28
CA PHE A 63 0.66 5.01 -5.71
C PHE A 63 -0.13 5.70 -4.59
N SER A 64 -0.32 7.01 -4.69
CA SER A 64 -1.07 7.81 -3.72
C SER A 64 -1.54 9.11 -4.37
N ARG A 65 -1.81 10.16 -3.59
CA ARG A 65 -2.09 11.49 -4.14
C ARG A 65 -0.83 12.08 -4.78
N GLU A 66 -0.96 12.71 -5.94
CA GLU A 66 0.18 13.27 -6.70
C GLU A 66 1.06 14.21 -5.85
N HIS A 67 0.43 15.07 -5.06
CA HIS A 67 1.17 16.01 -4.20
C HIS A 67 2.09 15.25 -3.21
N ASP A 68 1.53 14.24 -2.52
CA ASP A 68 2.27 13.49 -1.51
C ASP A 68 3.38 12.65 -2.14
N VAL A 69 3.09 11.99 -3.25
CA VAL A 69 4.07 11.20 -4.00
C VAL A 69 5.24 12.07 -4.47
N ARG A 70 4.95 13.26 -5.01
CA ARG A 70 5.98 14.19 -5.47
C ARG A 70 6.84 14.72 -4.32
N GLU A 71 6.22 15.10 -3.20
CA GLU A 71 6.92 15.59 -2.01
C GLU A 71 7.84 14.50 -1.45
N LEU A 72 7.30 13.28 -1.25
CA LEU A 72 8.09 12.17 -0.72
C LEU A 72 9.25 11.77 -1.64
N THR A 73 9.01 11.71 -2.95
CA THR A 73 10.07 11.41 -3.92
C THR A 73 11.19 12.44 -3.88
N ALA A 74 10.85 13.74 -3.74
CA ALA A 74 11.84 14.81 -3.60
C ALA A 74 12.65 14.70 -2.29
N ASP A 75 11.97 14.40 -1.17
CA ASP A 75 12.63 14.21 0.13
C ASP A 75 13.62 13.02 0.09
N LEU A 76 13.19 11.90 -0.51
CA LEU A 76 14.03 10.70 -0.64
C LEU A 76 15.22 10.95 -1.58
N ALA A 77 15.01 11.67 -2.68
CA ALA A 77 16.10 12.05 -3.59
C ALA A 77 17.12 12.96 -2.89
N ALA A 78 16.68 13.89 -2.04
CA ALA A 78 17.56 14.74 -1.23
C ALA A 78 18.42 13.94 -0.24
N LEU A 79 17.93 12.76 0.20
CA LEU A 79 18.67 11.80 1.02
C LEU A 79 19.56 10.83 0.21
N GLY A 80 19.57 10.95 -1.12
CA GLY A 80 20.39 10.12 -2.01
C GLY A 80 19.69 8.86 -2.53
N TYR A 81 18.40 8.66 -2.26
CA TYR A 81 17.61 7.54 -2.79
C TYR A 81 16.97 7.94 -4.11
N THR A 82 17.48 7.43 -5.24
CA THR A 82 17.09 7.83 -6.60
C THR A 82 16.27 6.74 -7.32
N ASN A 83 16.06 5.61 -6.68
CA ASN A 83 15.32 4.46 -7.22
C ASN A 83 13.82 4.48 -6.89
N VAL A 84 13.28 5.62 -6.49
CA VAL A 84 11.86 5.81 -6.16
C VAL A 84 11.14 6.45 -7.33
N ASN A 85 10.12 5.75 -7.87
CA ASN A 85 9.31 6.19 -8.99
C ASN A 85 8.02 6.86 -8.49
N GLY A 86 7.93 8.17 -8.64
CA GLY A 86 6.80 9.01 -8.24
C GLY A 86 5.84 9.39 -9.37
N ASN A 87 5.82 8.66 -10.49
CA ASN A 87 5.01 9.04 -11.66
C ASN A 87 3.53 8.59 -11.56
N TRP A 88 3.17 7.82 -10.55
CA TRP A 88 1.84 7.22 -10.39
C TRP A 88 0.99 7.88 -9.30
N GLY A 89 1.21 9.17 -9.10
CA GLY A 89 0.39 9.99 -8.21
C GLY A 89 -0.92 10.40 -8.86
N SER A 90 -2.06 10.18 -8.18
CA SER A 90 -3.36 10.64 -8.67
C SER A 90 -3.48 12.17 -8.54
N PRO A 91 -3.76 12.89 -9.66
CA PRO A 91 -3.73 14.35 -9.69
C PRO A 91 -4.92 15.00 -8.98
N LYS A 92 -5.95 14.25 -8.66
CA LYS A 92 -7.13 14.74 -7.97
C LYS A 92 -7.28 14.04 -6.61
N ASN A 93 -7.57 14.83 -5.59
CA ASN A 93 -7.93 14.33 -4.27
C ASN A 93 -9.39 13.83 -4.28
N THR A 94 -9.67 12.86 -5.12
CA THR A 94 -10.99 12.27 -5.35
C THR A 94 -10.97 10.78 -5.04
N PHE A 95 -12.14 10.15 -5.06
CA PHE A 95 -12.30 8.70 -4.97
C PHE A 95 -11.65 7.90 -6.12
N SER A 96 -11.03 8.58 -7.10
CA SER A 96 -10.34 7.96 -8.23
C SER A 96 -8.85 7.73 -8.00
N GLY A 97 -8.39 7.67 -6.77
CA GLY A 97 -7.00 7.62 -6.39
C GLY A 97 -6.17 6.50 -7.05
N TYR A 98 -5.33 5.89 -6.28
CA TYR A 98 -4.32 4.90 -6.70
C TYR A 98 -4.86 3.73 -7.54
N HIS A 99 -6.09 3.28 -7.30
CA HIS A 99 -6.68 2.16 -8.05
C HIS A 99 -6.89 2.50 -9.54
N PHE A 100 -7.18 3.76 -9.86
CA PHE A 100 -7.27 4.21 -11.24
C PHE A 100 -5.88 4.24 -11.89
N GLU A 101 -4.87 4.79 -11.21
CA GLU A 101 -3.49 4.86 -11.72
C GLU A 101 -2.91 3.46 -11.96
N LEU A 102 -3.16 2.52 -11.04
CA LEU A 102 -2.80 1.11 -11.22
C LEU A 102 -3.47 0.50 -12.46
N ALA A 103 -4.80 0.66 -12.59
CA ALA A 103 -5.53 0.12 -13.74
C ALA A 103 -5.10 0.78 -15.06
N TYR A 104 -4.83 2.09 -15.05
CA TYR A 104 -4.37 2.83 -16.21
C TYR A 104 -3.00 2.35 -16.68
N GLY A 105 -2.01 2.30 -15.76
CA GLY A 105 -0.67 1.82 -16.08
C GLY A 105 -0.65 0.34 -16.51
N PHE A 106 -1.44 -0.51 -15.85
CA PHE A 106 -1.60 -1.92 -16.23
C PHE A 106 -2.15 -2.08 -17.65
N SER A 107 -3.24 -1.36 -17.99
CA SER A 107 -3.88 -1.44 -19.30
C SER A 107 -2.95 -1.01 -20.45
N ARG A 108 -1.98 -0.14 -20.15
CA ARG A 108 -0.99 0.37 -21.11
C ARG A 108 0.32 -0.41 -21.11
N ARG A 109 0.46 -1.41 -20.24
CA ARG A 109 1.69 -2.19 -20.04
C ARG A 109 2.89 -1.31 -19.63
N GLU A 110 2.64 -0.27 -18.84
CA GLU A 110 3.64 0.67 -18.35
C GLU A 110 4.14 0.30 -16.94
N LEU A 111 3.45 -0.61 -16.25
CA LEU A 111 3.85 -1.14 -14.95
C LEU A 111 4.65 -2.42 -15.10
N PRO A 112 5.80 -2.56 -14.40
CA PRO A 112 6.54 -3.80 -14.34
C PRO A 112 5.84 -4.82 -13.43
N GLU A 113 6.23 -6.11 -13.55
CA GLU A 113 5.94 -7.09 -12.50
C GLU A 113 6.75 -6.76 -11.26
N PHE A 114 6.19 -7.04 -10.07
CA PHE A 114 6.82 -6.73 -8.80
C PHE A 114 7.12 -7.97 -7.94
N ASP A 115 8.06 -7.82 -7.02
CA ASP A 115 8.47 -8.83 -6.04
C ASP A 115 7.71 -8.66 -4.71
N LEU A 116 7.32 -7.42 -4.36
CA LEU A 116 6.56 -7.10 -3.16
C LEU A 116 5.61 -5.94 -3.42
N ALA A 117 4.35 -6.07 -2.99
CA ALA A 117 3.41 -4.95 -2.90
C ALA A 117 2.91 -4.77 -1.47
N TYR A 118 2.96 -3.53 -0.97
CA TYR A 118 2.38 -3.10 0.29
C TYR A 118 1.16 -2.23 0.02
N ILE A 119 0.00 -2.66 0.51
CA ILE A 119 -1.29 -2.02 0.31
C ILE A 119 -1.76 -1.44 1.65
N ASP A 120 -1.51 -0.15 1.84
CA ASP A 120 -1.85 0.67 3.01
C ASP A 120 -2.65 1.91 2.53
N GLY A 121 -3.72 1.64 1.80
CA GLY A 121 -4.46 2.66 1.05
C GLY A 121 -5.62 3.29 1.81
N GLY A 122 -6.82 3.18 1.25
CA GLY A 122 -8.02 3.79 1.82
C GLY A 122 -8.79 2.91 2.80
N HIS A 123 -8.40 1.65 2.96
CA HIS A 123 -8.98 0.61 3.83
C HIS A 123 -10.48 0.41 3.60
N VAL A 124 -10.96 0.78 2.41
CA VAL A 124 -12.35 0.62 1.99
C VAL A 124 -12.45 -0.22 0.73
N TYR A 125 -13.45 -1.11 0.70
CA TYR A 125 -13.57 -2.14 -0.33
C TYR A 125 -13.54 -1.60 -1.76
N HIS A 126 -14.23 -0.51 -2.03
CA HIS A 126 -14.35 0.04 -3.39
C HIS A 126 -13.06 0.70 -3.91
N LEU A 127 -12.09 0.98 -3.05
CA LEU A 127 -10.76 1.47 -3.43
C LEU A 127 -9.74 0.33 -3.52
N ASP A 128 -9.70 -0.52 -2.49
CA ASP A 128 -8.65 -1.53 -2.36
C ASP A 128 -8.93 -2.80 -3.20
N ALA A 129 -10.21 -3.15 -3.42
CA ALA A 129 -10.55 -4.32 -4.24
C ALA A 129 -10.12 -4.17 -5.71
N PRO A 130 -10.40 -3.05 -6.41
CA PRO A 130 -9.87 -2.84 -7.75
C PRO A 130 -8.33 -2.81 -7.80
N ALA A 131 -7.69 -2.20 -6.79
CA ALA A 131 -6.22 -2.21 -6.69
C ALA A 131 -5.68 -3.62 -6.55
N ALA A 132 -6.24 -4.43 -5.63
CA ALA A 132 -5.85 -5.82 -5.45
C ALA A 132 -6.05 -6.67 -6.71
N CYS A 133 -7.13 -6.45 -7.47
CA CYS A 133 -7.39 -7.14 -8.74
C CYS A 133 -6.28 -6.86 -9.79
N VAL A 134 -5.76 -5.65 -9.86
CA VAL A 134 -4.66 -5.31 -10.77
C VAL A 134 -3.34 -5.86 -10.24
N LEU A 135 -3.04 -5.60 -8.97
CA LEU A 135 -1.78 -5.99 -8.35
C LEU A 135 -1.54 -7.50 -8.42
N LYS A 136 -2.57 -8.31 -8.17
CA LYS A 136 -2.42 -9.77 -8.23
C LYS A 136 -1.99 -10.31 -9.61
N GLU A 137 -2.23 -9.56 -10.69
CA GLU A 137 -1.78 -9.95 -12.03
C GLU A 137 -0.32 -9.52 -12.29
N LEU A 138 0.19 -8.53 -11.55
CA LEU A 138 1.56 -8.02 -11.67
C LEU A 138 2.54 -8.65 -10.68
N CYS A 139 2.07 -9.36 -9.67
CA CYS A 139 2.94 -10.03 -8.70
C CYS A 139 3.70 -11.17 -9.38
N LYS A 140 5.02 -11.23 -9.23
CA LYS A 140 5.83 -12.35 -9.74
C LYS A 140 5.57 -13.65 -8.96
N PRO A 141 5.75 -14.85 -9.55
CA PRO A 141 5.79 -16.08 -8.78
C PRO A 141 6.83 -15.99 -7.64
N GLY A 142 6.43 -16.36 -6.42
CA GLY A 142 7.22 -16.18 -5.20
C GLY A 142 7.16 -14.79 -4.58
N GLY A 143 6.54 -13.82 -5.25
CA GLY A 143 6.34 -12.46 -4.72
C GLY A 143 5.28 -12.37 -3.65
N TYR A 144 5.22 -11.22 -2.97
CA TYR A 144 4.34 -10.97 -1.83
C TYR A 144 3.37 -9.82 -2.08
N MET A 145 2.16 -9.98 -1.54
CA MET A 145 1.18 -8.90 -1.36
C MET A 145 0.84 -8.79 0.12
N ILE A 146 1.01 -7.61 0.68
CA ILE A 146 0.79 -7.31 2.10
C ILE A 146 -0.34 -6.29 2.18
N PHE A 147 -1.37 -6.59 2.97
CA PHE A 147 -2.54 -5.75 3.19
C PHE A 147 -2.54 -5.28 4.63
N ASP A 148 -2.37 -3.98 4.85
CA ASP A 148 -2.41 -3.38 6.18
C ASP A 148 -3.83 -3.18 6.69
N ASP A 149 -3.95 -2.90 8.00
CA ASP A 149 -5.22 -2.56 8.64
C ASP A 149 -6.31 -3.68 8.52
N TRP A 150 -5.90 -4.94 8.64
CA TRP A 150 -6.78 -6.11 8.55
C TRP A 150 -8.02 -6.04 9.46
N ASN A 151 -7.88 -5.52 10.69
CA ASN A 151 -8.95 -5.40 11.66
C ASN A 151 -9.55 -3.98 11.75
N TRP A 152 -9.09 -3.06 10.89
CA TRP A 152 -9.59 -1.71 10.85
C TRP A 152 -11.01 -1.66 10.25
N SER A 153 -11.80 -0.69 10.71
CA SER A 153 -13.09 -0.36 10.10
C SER A 153 -13.36 1.15 10.22
N LEU A 154 -14.23 1.68 9.36
CA LEU A 154 -14.67 3.07 9.43
C LEU A 154 -15.21 3.44 10.82
N GLY A 155 -15.92 2.51 11.48
CA GLY A 155 -16.46 2.72 12.82
C GLY A 155 -15.39 2.84 13.92
N LYS A 156 -14.22 2.26 13.73
CA LYS A 156 -13.08 2.34 14.67
C LYS A 156 -12.11 3.46 14.32
N SER A 157 -12.22 4.06 13.13
CA SER A 157 -11.29 5.07 12.66
C SER A 157 -11.19 6.26 13.61
N PRO A 158 -9.99 6.70 13.98
CA PRO A 158 -9.81 7.87 14.81
C PRO A 158 -10.23 9.18 14.11
N THR A 159 -10.28 9.19 12.78
CA THR A 159 -10.57 10.37 11.96
C THR A 159 -11.85 10.27 11.14
N GLN A 160 -12.21 9.06 10.66
CA GLN A 160 -13.30 8.84 9.70
C GLN A 160 -14.56 8.22 10.31
N ASN A 161 -14.58 7.91 11.63
CA ASN A 161 -15.81 7.38 12.20
C ASN A 161 -16.93 8.41 12.15
N PRO A 162 -18.20 8.00 11.98
CA PRO A 162 -19.33 8.93 11.76
C PRO A 162 -19.53 9.98 12.84
N GLN A 163 -19.11 9.72 14.07
CA GLN A 163 -19.21 10.68 15.17
C GLN A 163 -18.23 11.85 15.03
N LYS A 164 -17.07 11.60 14.39
CA LYS A 164 -16.04 12.63 14.16
C LYS A 164 -16.14 13.23 12.76
N TYR A 165 -16.52 12.41 11.78
CA TYR A 165 -16.66 12.82 10.38
C TYR A 165 -18.03 12.39 9.84
N PRO A 166 -19.09 13.20 10.05
CA PRO A 166 -20.46 12.87 9.64
C PRO A 166 -20.65 12.47 8.18
N PRO A 167 -19.87 12.98 7.20
CA PRO A 167 -19.99 12.52 5.82
C PRO A 167 -19.84 11.01 5.63
N THR A 168 -19.11 10.30 6.51
CA THR A 168 -19.02 8.84 6.46
C THR A 168 -20.38 8.17 6.58
N ALA A 169 -21.28 8.65 7.45
CA ALA A 169 -22.62 8.12 7.58
C ALA A 169 -23.54 8.42 6.37
N VAL A 170 -23.17 9.38 5.55
CA VAL A 170 -23.87 9.70 4.29
C VAL A 170 -23.40 8.77 3.15
N GLN A 171 -22.11 8.40 3.17
CA GLN A 171 -21.49 7.63 2.11
C GLN A 171 -21.59 6.12 2.31
N TYR A 172 -21.67 5.65 3.56
CA TYR A 172 -21.62 4.24 3.93
C TYR A 172 -22.79 3.86 4.83
N ASP A 173 -23.35 2.68 4.61
CA ASP A 173 -24.37 2.12 5.51
C ASP A 173 -23.73 1.55 6.79
N ALA A 174 -24.57 1.20 7.77
CA ALA A 174 -24.10 0.70 9.07
C ALA A 174 -23.25 -0.58 8.98
N ARG A 175 -23.51 -1.46 7.99
CA ARG A 175 -22.72 -2.69 7.76
C ARG A 175 -21.36 -2.35 7.20
N GLN A 176 -21.28 -1.44 6.23
CA GLN A 176 -20.02 -0.98 5.64
C GLN A 176 -19.14 -0.26 6.67
N ILE A 177 -19.78 0.50 7.59
CA ILE A 177 -19.07 1.20 8.67
C ILE A 177 -18.48 0.21 9.69
N ALA A 178 -19.20 -0.86 9.99
CA ALA A 178 -18.77 -1.87 10.99
C ALA A 178 -17.79 -2.90 10.43
N GLU A 179 -17.80 -3.16 9.12
CA GLU A 179 -17.01 -4.22 8.47
C GLU A 179 -15.54 -3.86 8.41
N CYS A 180 -14.68 -4.86 8.62
CA CYS A 180 -13.24 -4.79 8.33
C CYS A 180 -13.05 -4.98 6.83
N GLN A 181 -13.07 -3.88 6.07
CA GLN A 181 -13.19 -3.93 4.62
C GLN A 181 -11.94 -4.45 3.93
N VAL A 182 -10.75 -4.26 4.49
CA VAL A 182 -9.50 -4.89 3.99
C VAL A 182 -9.60 -6.41 4.09
N LYS A 183 -10.07 -6.93 5.23
CA LYS A 183 -10.32 -8.37 5.40
C LYS A 183 -11.33 -8.90 4.37
N LEU A 184 -12.36 -8.11 4.04
CA LEU A 184 -13.33 -8.47 3.00
C LEU A 184 -12.68 -8.51 1.62
N VAL A 185 -11.79 -7.57 1.28
CA VAL A 185 -10.99 -7.60 0.04
C VAL A 185 -10.19 -8.89 -0.04
N CYS A 186 -9.44 -9.22 1.01
CA CYS A 186 -8.64 -10.43 1.04
C CYS A 186 -9.50 -11.70 0.86
N LYS A 187 -10.60 -11.82 1.58
CA LYS A 187 -11.51 -12.97 1.48
C LYS A 187 -12.16 -13.14 0.11
N THR A 188 -12.48 -12.04 -0.57
CA THR A 188 -13.21 -12.10 -1.84
C THR A 188 -12.30 -12.14 -3.06
N ILE A 189 -11.05 -11.69 -2.95
CA ILE A 189 -10.13 -11.57 -4.08
C ILE A 189 -8.92 -12.49 -3.90
N MET A 190 -8.29 -12.48 -2.74
CA MET A 190 -7.05 -13.24 -2.53
C MET A 190 -7.32 -14.71 -2.19
N ASP A 191 -8.22 -14.99 -1.24
CA ASP A 191 -8.56 -16.35 -0.82
C ASP A 191 -9.25 -17.17 -1.92
N THR A 192 -9.82 -16.51 -2.93
CA THR A 192 -10.49 -17.14 -4.08
C THR A 192 -9.55 -17.41 -5.26
N ASP A 193 -8.31 -16.94 -5.21
CA ASP A 193 -7.32 -17.12 -6.28
C ASP A 193 -6.30 -18.19 -5.88
N ALA A 194 -6.38 -19.37 -6.50
CA ALA A 194 -5.53 -20.52 -6.21
C ALA A 194 -4.02 -20.27 -6.45
N ARG A 195 -3.66 -19.19 -7.14
CA ARG A 195 -2.26 -18.78 -7.33
C ARG A 195 -1.65 -18.21 -6.04
N TYR A 196 -2.48 -17.85 -5.06
CA TYR A 196 -2.03 -17.19 -3.84
C TYR A 196 -2.24 -18.08 -2.62
N ARG A 197 -1.30 -18.02 -1.71
CA ARG A 197 -1.36 -18.66 -0.39
C ARG A 197 -1.30 -17.59 0.69
N PHE A 198 -2.24 -17.59 1.61
CA PHE A 198 -2.14 -16.82 2.84
C PHE A 198 -0.98 -17.35 3.68
N ILE A 199 -0.06 -16.46 4.08
CA ILE A 199 1.14 -16.85 4.85
C ILE A 199 0.94 -16.56 6.34
N GLY A 200 0.33 -15.42 6.68
CA GLY A 200 0.14 -15.03 8.08
C GLY A 200 -0.45 -13.64 8.23
N LEU A 201 -0.73 -13.33 9.49
CA LEU A 201 -1.18 -12.03 9.97
C LEU A 201 -0.22 -11.58 11.06
N GLU A 202 0.54 -10.51 10.84
CA GLU A 202 1.47 -9.93 11.80
C GLU A 202 1.22 -8.44 11.92
N ALA A 203 1.18 -7.91 13.14
CA ALA A 203 0.98 -6.49 13.44
C ALA A 203 -0.19 -5.83 12.66
N ASP A 204 -1.28 -6.57 12.47
CA ASP A 204 -2.48 -6.19 11.68
C ASP A 204 -2.29 -6.19 10.15
N SER A 205 -1.15 -6.66 9.63
CA SER A 205 -0.87 -6.78 8.19
C SER A 205 -1.02 -8.22 7.73
N ALA A 206 -1.92 -8.47 6.76
CA ALA A 206 -2.15 -9.78 6.16
C ALA A 206 -1.24 -10.02 4.95
N THR A 207 -0.50 -11.13 4.94
CA THR A 207 0.46 -11.45 3.89
C THR A 207 0.00 -12.62 3.03
N TYR A 208 0.07 -12.41 1.72
CA TYR A 208 -0.15 -13.41 0.69
C TYR A 208 1.10 -13.60 -0.17
N GLN A 209 1.42 -14.84 -0.52
CA GLN A 209 2.49 -15.15 -1.46
C GLN A 209 1.93 -15.75 -2.74
N ARG A 210 2.38 -15.27 -3.90
CA ARG A 210 2.10 -15.91 -5.18
C ARG A 210 2.92 -17.18 -5.32
N THR A 211 2.26 -18.33 -5.55
CA THR A 211 2.91 -19.66 -5.65
C THR A 211 3.15 -20.09 -7.09
N SER A 212 2.40 -19.54 -8.06
CA SER A 212 2.50 -19.89 -9.49
C SER A 212 2.15 -18.71 -10.39
#